data_0bba8b487efcc56feda962c4d39fd481
#
_entry.id   0bba8b487efcc56feda962c4d39fd481
#
_cell.length_a   1.000
_cell.length_b   1.000
_cell.length_c   1.000
_cell.angle_alpha   90.00
_cell.angle_beta   90.00
_cell.angle_gamma   90.00
#
_symmetry.space_group_name_H-M   'P 1'
#
loop_
_entity.id
_entity.type
_entity.pdbx_description
1 polymer ?
#
loop_
_entity_poly.entity_id
_entity_poly.type
_entity_poly.pdbx_seq_one_letter_code
_entity_poly.pdbx_strand_id
1 'polypeptide(L)'
;MTESELNRIMMRTRLFSGFRTEECALIRRISKASLRSCAAGELLAGEGAVIDFFAIVTKGKLLCEKNSYGGHAELIQHYVEGDLIGLDIACTVTKRCPFRLICLKDAELLTFRYDVLMRAGAQHGALYGKLSVNVIRFLANENIKKLYKIDVLYKRSLRERILVFLRNMEARTGESVFRIHMDREEFAQYLGVNRSSLSHELSVMQQEGLFRCKKDRFELAPAPRKAEEDAEATAQ
;
A
#
# COMPACT_ATOMS: atom_id res chain seq x y z
N MET A 1 -8.73 20.07 12.75
CA MET A 1 -9.38 18.78 13.11
C MET A 1 -9.58 18.69 14.62
N THR A 2 -10.72 18.20 15.06
CA THR A 2 -11.03 17.96 16.48
C THR A 2 -10.40 16.65 16.98
N GLU A 3 -10.25 16.50 18.31
CA GLU A 3 -9.75 15.23 18.89
C GLU A 3 -10.62 14.03 18.55
N SER A 4 -11.93 14.21 18.46
CA SER A 4 -12.88 13.17 18.08
C SER A 4 -12.67 12.72 16.64
N GLU A 5 -12.40 13.64 15.72
CA GLU A 5 -12.09 13.32 14.32
C GLU A 5 -10.76 12.53 14.22
N LEU A 6 -9.74 12.93 14.96
CA LEU A 6 -8.45 12.23 14.98
C LEU A 6 -8.59 10.78 15.48
N ASN A 7 -9.34 10.57 16.57
CA ASN A 7 -9.61 9.23 17.07
C ASN A 7 -10.38 8.39 16.04
N ARG A 8 -11.36 8.98 15.35
CA ARG A 8 -12.13 8.29 14.30
C ARG A 8 -11.24 7.87 13.12
N ILE A 9 -10.32 8.72 12.70
CA ILE A 9 -9.33 8.41 11.65
C ILE A 9 -8.44 7.26 12.10
N MET A 10 -7.89 7.30 13.30
CA MET A 10 -7.09 6.21 13.84
C MET A 10 -7.85 4.88 13.82
N MET A 11 -9.08 4.84 14.35
CA MET A 11 -9.89 3.62 14.42
C MET A 11 -10.25 3.03 13.05
N ARG A 12 -10.19 3.82 11.97
CA ARG A 12 -10.37 3.34 10.59
C ARG A 12 -9.11 2.73 9.99
N THR A 13 -7.94 3.02 10.57
CA THR A 13 -6.69 2.45 10.08
C THR A 13 -6.44 1.06 10.65
N ARG A 14 -5.83 0.18 9.85
CA ARG A 14 -5.53 -1.22 10.25
C ARG A 14 -4.66 -1.30 11.49
N LEU A 15 -3.77 -0.34 11.70
CA LEU A 15 -2.88 -0.30 12.85
C LEU A 15 -3.64 -0.20 14.18
N PHE A 16 -4.76 0.50 14.18
CA PHE A 16 -5.59 0.70 15.38
C PHE A 16 -6.87 -0.15 15.36
N SER A 17 -6.89 -1.22 14.57
CA SER A 17 -8.01 -2.16 14.55
C SER A 17 -8.28 -2.75 15.93
N GLY A 18 -9.53 -2.70 16.37
CA GLY A 18 -9.96 -3.17 17.68
C GLY A 18 -9.61 -2.25 18.85
N PHE A 19 -9.08 -1.04 18.60
CA PHE A 19 -8.85 -0.03 19.66
C PHE A 19 -10.14 0.73 19.97
N ARG A 20 -10.30 1.12 21.24
CA ARG A 20 -11.35 2.01 21.72
C ARG A 20 -10.90 3.47 21.61
N THR A 21 -11.85 4.40 21.65
CA THR A 21 -11.58 5.84 21.57
C THR A 21 -10.57 6.32 22.61
N GLU A 22 -10.71 5.85 23.87
CA GLU A 22 -9.82 6.20 24.99
C GLU A 22 -8.41 5.66 24.77
N GLU A 23 -8.29 4.46 24.20
CA GLU A 23 -7.01 3.85 23.86
C GLU A 23 -6.30 4.63 22.73
N CYS A 24 -7.04 5.07 21.72
CA CYS A 24 -6.51 5.95 20.67
C CYS A 24 -6.04 7.30 21.23
N ALA A 25 -6.83 7.92 22.10
CA ALA A 25 -6.46 9.16 22.76
C ALA A 25 -5.20 8.99 23.63
N LEU A 26 -5.08 7.88 24.34
CA LEU A 26 -3.88 7.56 25.13
C LEU A 26 -2.66 7.36 24.25
N ILE A 27 -2.75 6.61 23.15
CA ILE A 27 -1.66 6.43 22.18
C ILE A 27 -1.20 7.78 21.61
N ARG A 28 -2.13 8.65 21.20
CA ARG A 28 -1.77 10.00 20.70
C ARG A 28 -0.98 10.79 21.72
N ARG A 29 -1.42 10.78 22.98
CA ARG A 29 -0.73 11.49 24.06
C ARG A 29 0.67 10.91 24.31
N ILE A 30 0.79 9.59 24.44
CA ILE A 30 2.05 8.88 24.69
C ILE A 30 3.05 9.13 23.56
N SER A 31 2.62 8.98 22.30
CA SER A 31 3.47 9.13 21.11
C SER A 31 3.75 10.60 20.76
N LYS A 32 3.21 11.56 21.51
CA LYS A 32 3.25 13.00 21.18
C LYS A 32 2.76 13.24 19.75
N ALA A 33 1.63 12.62 19.43
CA ALA A 33 1.05 12.75 18.08
C ALA A 33 0.72 14.22 17.76
N SER A 34 1.02 14.63 16.54
CA SER A 34 0.78 15.98 16.05
C SER A 34 0.30 15.98 14.59
N LEU A 35 -0.48 16.98 14.24
CA LEU A 35 -0.83 17.24 12.86
C LEU A 35 0.30 18.01 12.18
N ARG A 36 0.71 17.54 11.02
CA ARG A 36 1.67 18.20 10.13
C ARG A 36 0.99 18.47 8.80
N SER A 37 0.98 19.73 8.38
CA SER A 37 0.60 20.11 7.02
C SER A 37 1.83 20.06 6.12
N CYS A 38 1.63 19.69 4.87
CA CYS A 38 2.66 19.54 3.86
C CYS A 38 2.09 20.09 2.55
N ALA A 39 2.76 21.08 1.96
CA ALA A 39 2.33 21.69 0.71
C ALA A 39 2.63 20.78 -0.49
N ALA A 40 1.90 20.97 -1.59
CA ALA A 40 2.20 20.29 -2.85
C ALA A 40 3.64 20.57 -3.29
N GLY A 41 4.39 19.54 -3.67
CA GLY A 41 5.81 19.60 -4.02
C GLY A 41 6.78 19.56 -2.85
N GLU A 42 6.30 19.64 -1.59
CA GLU A 42 7.17 19.57 -0.40
C GLU A 42 7.77 18.18 -0.25
N LEU A 43 9.09 18.14 0.01
CA LEU A 43 9.82 16.91 0.33
C LEU A 43 9.65 16.60 1.82
N LEU A 44 8.83 15.60 2.14
CA LEU A 44 8.62 15.14 3.53
C LEU A 44 9.85 14.43 4.09
N ALA A 45 10.52 13.61 3.28
CA ALA A 45 11.77 12.94 3.59
C ALA A 45 12.55 12.63 2.31
N GLY A 46 13.86 12.91 2.34
CA GLY A 46 14.80 12.54 1.28
C GLY A 46 15.35 11.13 1.44
N GLU A 47 15.99 10.62 0.39
CA GLU A 47 16.73 9.36 0.45
C GLU A 47 17.87 9.45 1.48
N GLY A 48 18.01 8.46 2.34
CA GLY A 48 18.97 8.44 3.44
C GLY A 48 18.56 9.22 4.69
N ALA A 49 17.49 10.02 4.64
CA ALA A 49 16.99 10.75 5.81
C ALA A 49 16.54 9.79 6.91
N VAL A 50 16.74 10.16 8.16
CA VAL A 50 16.29 9.38 9.32
C VAL A 50 14.82 9.67 9.59
N ILE A 51 13.98 8.62 9.57
CA ILE A 51 12.55 8.67 9.91
C ILE A 51 12.34 8.01 11.26
N ASP A 52 12.09 8.81 12.29
CA ASP A 52 11.81 8.39 13.67
C ASP A 52 10.30 8.44 14.01
N PHE A 53 9.47 8.65 13.00
CA PHE A 53 8.03 8.75 13.10
C PHE A 53 7.32 7.83 12.11
N PHE A 54 6.07 7.56 12.37
CA PHE A 54 5.13 7.10 11.37
C PHE A 54 3.93 8.05 11.33
N ALA A 55 3.19 8.03 10.24
CA ALA A 55 2.05 8.93 10.09
C ALA A 55 0.88 8.25 9.39
N ILE A 56 -0.33 8.73 9.68
CA ILE A 56 -1.55 8.46 8.92
C ILE A 56 -1.78 9.66 7.99
N VAL A 57 -1.99 9.41 6.71
CA VAL A 57 -2.45 10.44 5.78
C VAL A 57 -3.91 10.75 6.09
N THR A 58 -4.18 11.93 6.63
CA THR A 58 -5.54 12.36 6.98
C THR A 58 -6.23 13.10 5.85
N LYS A 59 -5.43 13.66 4.92
CA LYS A 59 -5.90 14.35 3.72
C LYS A 59 -4.78 14.44 2.68
N GLY A 60 -5.13 14.49 1.41
CA GLY A 60 -4.17 14.72 0.32
C GLY A 60 -3.62 13.44 -0.28
N LYS A 61 -2.48 13.59 -0.99
CA LYS A 61 -1.81 12.48 -1.68
C LYS A 61 -0.30 12.69 -1.65
N LEU A 62 0.44 11.62 -1.30
CA LEU A 62 1.89 11.60 -1.32
C LEU A 62 2.40 10.60 -2.34
N LEU A 63 3.64 10.82 -2.75
CA LEU A 63 4.40 9.99 -3.67
C LEU A 63 5.63 9.47 -2.96
N CYS A 64 5.89 8.19 -3.12
CA CYS A 64 7.17 7.55 -2.80
C CYS A 64 7.89 7.26 -4.11
N GLU A 65 9.06 7.83 -4.31
CA GLU A 65 9.84 7.66 -5.53
C GLU A 65 11.32 7.39 -5.22
N LYS A 66 12.02 6.84 -6.19
CA LYS A 66 13.47 6.65 -6.15
C LYS A 66 14.10 7.22 -7.43
N ASN A 67 15.23 7.89 -7.30
CA ASN A 67 16.00 8.28 -8.47
C ASN A 67 16.70 7.05 -9.05
N SER A 68 16.48 6.77 -10.34
CA SER A 68 17.25 5.77 -11.07
C SER A 68 18.65 6.30 -11.39
N TYR A 69 19.56 5.39 -11.76
CA TYR A 69 20.89 5.77 -12.22
C TYR A 69 20.90 6.71 -13.44
N GLY A 70 19.84 6.73 -14.23
CA GLY A 70 19.65 7.63 -15.36
C GLY A 70 19.07 9.00 -14.98
N GLY A 71 18.91 9.31 -13.69
CA GLY A 71 18.38 10.59 -13.23
C GLY A 71 16.85 10.75 -13.35
N HIS A 72 16.15 9.71 -13.77
CA HIS A 72 14.69 9.70 -13.82
C HIS A 72 14.12 9.24 -12.48
N ALA A 73 13.05 9.91 -12.05
CA ALA A 73 12.31 9.49 -10.86
C ALA A 73 11.42 8.29 -11.19
N GLU A 74 11.61 7.19 -10.46
CA GLU A 74 10.81 5.97 -10.57
C GLU A 74 9.80 5.92 -9.43
N LEU A 75 8.52 5.81 -9.79
CA LEU A 75 7.45 5.67 -8.82
C LEU A 75 7.53 4.31 -8.12
N ILE A 76 7.61 4.35 -6.81
CA ILE A 76 7.52 3.15 -5.96
C ILE A 76 6.07 2.92 -5.53
N GLN A 77 5.44 3.97 -4.97
CA GLN A 77 4.10 3.87 -4.38
C GLN A 77 3.45 5.25 -4.22
N HIS A 78 2.13 5.28 -4.30
CA HIS A 78 1.30 6.40 -3.83
C HIS A 78 0.76 6.12 -2.43
N TYR A 79 0.57 7.19 -1.66
CA TYR A 79 -0.14 7.16 -0.39
C TYR A 79 -1.32 8.13 -0.45
N VAL A 80 -2.47 7.67 -0.02
CA VAL A 80 -3.73 8.43 0.01
C VAL A 80 -4.32 8.43 1.42
N GLU A 81 -5.42 9.14 1.61
CA GLU A 81 -6.14 9.20 2.89
C GLU A 81 -6.39 7.80 3.47
N GLY A 82 -6.02 7.61 4.73
CA GLY A 82 -6.09 6.35 5.47
C GLY A 82 -4.83 5.50 5.42
N ASP A 83 -3.88 5.80 4.53
CA ASP A 83 -2.63 5.05 4.45
C ASP A 83 -1.68 5.41 5.60
N LEU A 84 -0.86 4.41 5.97
CA LEU A 84 0.26 4.57 6.91
C LEU A 84 1.57 4.75 6.14
N ILE A 85 2.36 5.72 6.54
CA ILE A 85 3.69 6.00 6.00
C ILE A 85 4.75 5.94 7.08
N GLY A 86 5.93 5.44 6.74
CA GLY A 86 7.13 5.48 7.58
C GLY A 86 7.18 4.45 8.70
N LEU A 87 6.12 3.67 8.96
CA LEU A 87 6.12 2.67 10.04
C LEU A 87 7.13 1.56 9.79
N ASP A 88 7.20 1.05 8.57
CA ASP A 88 8.17 0.05 8.14
C ASP A 88 9.61 0.54 8.27
N ILE A 89 9.87 1.82 7.97
CA ILE A 89 11.18 2.46 8.11
C ILE A 89 11.52 2.70 9.59
N ALA A 90 10.60 3.28 10.35
CA ALA A 90 10.79 3.58 11.78
C ALA A 90 11.04 2.32 12.63
N CYS A 91 10.53 1.16 12.19
CA CYS A 91 10.78 -0.15 12.83
C CYS A 91 12.17 -0.72 12.53
N THR A 92 12.91 -0.18 11.56
CA THR A 92 14.28 -0.66 11.24
C THR A 92 15.32 -0.12 12.22
N VAL A 93 16.45 -0.79 12.32
CA VAL A 93 17.57 -0.35 13.15
C VAL A 93 18.14 0.99 12.67
N THR A 94 18.28 1.15 11.35
CA THR A 94 18.90 2.34 10.75
C THR A 94 17.94 3.52 10.63
N LYS A 95 16.65 3.25 10.52
CA LYS A 95 15.57 4.24 10.28
C LYS A 95 15.81 5.13 9.05
N ARG A 96 16.70 4.71 8.14
CA ARG A 96 17.02 5.49 6.94
C ARG A 96 15.99 5.22 5.85
N CYS A 97 15.39 6.30 5.34
CA CYS A 97 14.45 6.25 4.23
C CYS A 97 15.20 5.85 2.94
N PRO A 98 14.83 4.74 2.29
CA PRO A 98 15.47 4.35 1.03
C PRO A 98 14.90 5.07 -0.19
N PHE A 99 13.96 5.99 0.00
CA PHE A 99 13.19 6.67 -1.03
C PHE A 99 13.06 8.15 -0.74
N ARG A 100 12.46 8.89 -1.68
CA ARG A 100 11.97 10.26 -1.49
C ARG A 100 10.46 10.20 -1.23
N LEU A 101 10.00 10.88 -0.20
CA LEU A 101 8.57 11.07 0.09
C LEU A 101 8.20 12.50 -0.21
N ILE A 102 7.30 12.72 -1.18
CA ILE A 102 6.92 14.03 -1.70
C ILE A 102 5.41 14.19 -1.63
N CYS A 103 4.93 15.36 -1.23
CA CYS A 103 3.52 15.68 -1.26
C CYS A 103 3.10 16.04 -2.70
N LEU A 104 2.25 15.21 -3.34
CA LEU A 104 1.72 15.48 -4.68
C LEU A 104 0.63 16.56 -4.67
N LYS A 105 -0.11 16.65 -3.58
CA LYS A 105 -1.13 17.66 -3.29
C LYS A 105 -0.96 18.08 -1.85
N ASP A 106 -1.49 19.24 -1.50
CA ASP A 106 -1.56 19.66 -0.10
C ASP A 106 -2.10 18.51 0.75
N ALA A 107 -1.34 18.15 1.76
CA ALA A 107 -1.61 17.00 2.59
C ALA A 107 -1.59 17.35 4.08
N GLU A 108 -2.37 16.61 4.86
CA GLU A 108 -2.33 16.63 6.32
C GLU A 108 -1.97 15.23 6.82
N LEU A 109 -1.05 15.17 7.76
CA LEU A 109 -0.51 13.94 8.32
C LEU A 109 -0.69 13.94 9.82
N LEU A 110 -1.28 12.90 10.39
CA LEU A 110 -1.23 12.66 11.83
C LEU A 110 0.02 11.85 12.13
N THR A 111 1.04 12.51 12.66
CA THR A 111 2.37 11.94 12.93
C THR A 111 2.45 11.40 14.36
N PHE A 112 3.21 10.32 14.54
CA PHE A 112 3.44 9.63 15.82
C PHE A 112 4.94 9.40 16.00
N ARG A 113 5.50 9.79 17.14
CA ARG A 113 6.91 9.54 17.48
C ARG A 113 7.09 8.06 17.84
N TYR A 114 7.69 7.29 16.93
CA TYR A 114 7.85 5.85 17.09
C TYR A 114 8.61 5.47 18.36
N ASP A 115 9.80 6.05 18.58
CA ASP A 115 10.63 5.72 19.75
C ASP A 115 9.99 6.10 21.07
N VAL A 116 9.24 7.20 21.09
CA VAL A 116 8.52 7.64 22.29
C VAL A 116 7.41 6.64 22.62
N LEU A 117 6.68 6.21 21.60
CA LEU A 117 5.64 5.21 21.73
C LEU A 117 6.23 3.88 22.22
N MET A 118 7.34 3.41 21.62
CA MET A 118 7.97 2.16 22.00
C MET A 118 8.50 2.14 23.44
N ARG A 119 9.09 3.23 23.90
CA ARG A 119 9.61 3.34 25.30
C ARG A 119 8.51 3.33 26.36
N ALA A 120 7.35 3.88 26.06
CA ALA A 120 6.22 3.93 27.00
C ALA A 120 5.51 2.56 27.19
N GLY A 121 5.87 1.55 26.41
CA GLY A 121 5.23 0.24 26.41
C GLY A 121 5.29 -0.51 27.71
N ALA A 122 6.37 -0.35 28.49
CA ALA A 122 6.52 -1.02 29.76
C ALA A 122 5.43 -0.62 30.80
N GLN A 123 4.87 0.58 30.69
CA GLN A 123 3.84 1.09 31.61
C GLN A 123 2.41 0.78 31.18
N HIS A 124 2.20 0.32 29.93
CA HIS A 124 0.89 0.09 29.33
C HIS A 124 0.79 -1.27 28.62
N GLY A 125 1.22 -2.33 29.29
CA GLY A 125 1.47 -3.66 28.71
C GLY A 125 0.33 -4.24 27.83
N ALA A 126 -0.93 -4.16 28.28
CA ALA A 126 -2.06 -4.69 27.51
C ALA A 126 -2.31 -3.89 26.22
N LEU A 127 -2.24 -2.56 26.29
CA LEU A 127 -2.37 -1.66 25.14
C LEU A 127 -1.24 -1.89 24.14
N TYR A 128 -0.06 -2.12 24.67
CA TYR A 128 1.15 -2.37 23.89
C TYR A 128 1.12 -3.72 23.17
N GLY A 129 0.70 -4.77 23.85
CA GLY A 129 0.52 -6.08 23.24
C GLY A 129 -0.43 -6.03 22.04
N LYS A 130 -1.54 -5.30 22.19
CA LYS A 130 -2.51 -5.08 21.11
C LYS A 130 -1.90 -4.32 19.94
N LEU A 131 -1.17 -3.22 20.21
CA LEU A 131 -0.49 -2.44 19.20
C LEU A 131 0.57 -3.27 18.47
N SER A 132 1.40 -4.01 19.20
CA SER A 132 2.45 -4.86 18.63
C SER A 132 1.90 -5.92 17.68
N VAL A 133 0.82 -6.57 18.05
CA VAL A 133 0.12 -7.55 17.17
C VAL A 133 -0.34 -6.85 15.88
N ASN A 134 -0.90 -5.65 15.97
CA ASN A 134 -1.35 -4.92 14.79
C ASN A 134 -0.19 -4.42 13.93
N VAL A 135 0.94 -4.00 14.52
CA VAL A 135 2.17 -3.68 13.79
C VAL A 135 2.68 -4.89 13.01
N ILE A 136 2.78 -6.04 13.67
CA ILE A 136 3.22 -7.30 13.02
C ILE A 136 2.29 -7.65 11.84
N ARG A 137 0.97 -7.60 12.05
CA ARG A 137 -0.02 -7.85 10.99
C ARG A 137 0.10 -6.86 9.84
N PHE A 138 0.30 -5.58 10.16
CA PHE A 138 0.51 -4.54 9.14
C PHE A 138 1.75 -4.85 8.30
N LEU A 139 2.91 -5.08 8.94
CA LEU A 139 4.16 -5.37 8.24
C LEU A 139 4.08 -6.66 7.42
N ALA A 140 3.45 -7.72 7.96
CA ALA A 140 3.23 -8.96 7.23
C ALA A 140 2.37 -8.74 5.97
N ASN A 141 1.27 -7.98 6.09
CA ASN A 141 0.41 -7.66 4.94
C ASN A 141 1.14 -6.81 3.89
N GLU A 142 1.95 -5.83 4.31
CA GLU A 142 2.76 -5.04 3.38
C GLU A 142 3.82 -5.90 2.68
N ASN A 143 4.44 -6.85 3.38
CA ASN A 143 5.36 -7.81 2.79
C ASN A 143 4.67 -8.70 1.73
N ILE A 144 3.49 -9.24 2.03
CA ILE A 144 2.70 -10.04 1.07
C ILE A 144 2.33 -9.22 -0.17
N LYS A 145 1.94 -7.95 -0.02
CA LYS A 145 1.67 -7.06 -1.17
C LYS A 145 2.92 -6.89 -2.05
N LYS A 146 4.09 -6.73 -1.44
CA LYS A 146 5.37 -6.64 -2.17
C LYS A 146 5.68 -7.94 -2.93
N LEU A 147 5.43 -9.10 -2.33
CA LEU A 147 5.60 -10.41 -3.00
C LEU A 147 4.66 -10.55 -4.21
N TYR A 148 3.39 -10.15 -4.11
CA TYR A 148 2.49 -10.13 -5.26
C TYR A 148 2.98 -9.19 -6.37
N LYS A 149 3.49 -8.01 -6.02
CA LYS A 149 4.06 -7.09 -7.02
C LYS A 149 5.29 -7.69 -7.70
N ILE A 150 6.17 -8.33 -6.93
CA ILE A 150 7.35 -9.03 -7.45
C ILE A 150 6.91 -10.15 -8.41
N ASP A 151 5.96 -11.00 -8.02
CA ASP A 151 5.44 -12.07 -8.88
C ASP A 151 4.93 -11.54 -10.23
N VAL A 152 4.15 -10.44 -10.19
CA VAL A 152 3.69 -9.78 -11.41
C VAL A 152 4.86 -9.28 -12.26
N LEU A 153 5.84 -8.60 -11.67
CA LEU A 153 6.96 -8.00 -12.41
C LEU A 153 7.95 -9.05 -12.97
N TYR A 154 8.00 -10.24 -12.38
CA TYR A 154 8.82 -11.35 -12.88
C TYR A 154 8.28 -11.96 -14.17
N LYS A 155 7.02 -11.70 -14.54
CA LYS A 155 6.45 -12.22 -15.78
C LYS A 155 7.11 -11.55 -17.00
N ARG A 156 7.39 -12.34 -18.03
CA ARG A 156 8.16 -11.89 -19.19
C ARG A 156 7.39 -10.90 -20.07
N SER A 157 6.10 -11.15 -20.30
CA SER A 157 5.25 -10.32 -21.14
C SER A 157 4.34 -9.40 -20.33
N LEU A 158 3.96 -8.26 -20.92
CA LEU A 158 2.96 -7.36 -20.33
C LEU A 158 1.62 -8.06 -20.15
N ARG A 159 1.22 -8.90 -21.11
CA ARG A 159 0.02 -9.74 -21.05
C ARG A 159 -0.01 -10.62 -19.82
N GLU A 160 1.07 -11.36 -19.56
CA GLU A 160 1.18 -12.20 -18.37
C GLU A 160 1.12 -11.37 -17.07
N ARG A 161 1.79 -10.21 -17.04
CA ARG A 161 1.75 -9.28 -15.88
C ARG A 161 0.32 -8.86 -15.58
N ILE A 162 -0.44 -8.46 -16.61
CA ILE A 162 -1.85 -8.07 -16.49
C ILE A 162 -2.67 -9.23 -15.95
N LEU A 163 -2.58 -10.43 -16.56
CA LEU A 163 -3.36 -11.60 -16.14
C LEU A 163 -3.07 -12.00 -14.70
N VAL A 164 -1.80 -12.10 -14.32
CA VAL A 164 -1.41 -12.48 -12.96
C VAL A 164 -1.90 -11.44 -11.96
N PHE A 165 -1.77 -10.14 -12.27
CA PHE A 165 -2.30 -9.10 -11.41
C PHE A 165 -3.82 -9.23 -11.22
N LEU A 166 -4.59 -9.39 -12.29
CA LEU A 166 -6.05 -9.49 -12.24
C LEU A 166 -6.50 -10.76 -11.52
N ARG A 167 -5.85 -11.92 -11.76
CA ARG A 167 -6.14 -13.17 -11.04
C ARG A 167 -5.80 -13.08 -9.54
N ASN A 168 -4.72 -12.41 -9.18
CA ASN A 168 -4.40 -12.13 -7.78
C ASN A 168 -5.47 -11.24 -7.12
N MET A 169 -6.02 -10.27 -7.85
CA MET A 169 -7.13 -9.43 -7.35
C MET A 169 -8.40 -10.26 -7.16
N GLU A 170 -8.78 -11.08 -8.13
CA GLU A 170 -9.92 -12.01 -8.04
C GLU A 170 -9.80 -12.93 -6.82
N ALA A 171 -8.64 -13.57 -6.63
CA ALA A 171 -8.39 -14.45 -5.48
C ALA A 171 -8.48 -13.71 -4.13
N ARG A 172 -8.09 -12.44 -4.08
CA ARG A 172 -8.13 -11.62 -2.85
C ARG A 172 -9.51 -11.07 -2.53
N THR A 173 -10.32 -10.75 -3.54
CA THR A 173 -11.69 -10.24 -3.36
C THR A 173 -12.72 -11.36 -3.24
N GLY A 174 -12.43 -12.54 -3.80
CA GLY A 174 -13.38 -13.63 -3.96
C GLY A 174 -14.41 -13.38 -5.04
N GLU A 175 -14.24 -12.32 -5.86
CA GLU A 175 -15.20 -11.87 -6.85
C GLU A 175 -14.53 -11.76 -8.22
N SER A 176 -15.20 -12.19 -9.28
CA SER A 176 -14.75 -12.01 -10.67
C SER A 176 -14.91 -10.57 -11.17
N VAL A 177 -15.70 -9.76 -10.45
CA VAL A 177 -15.95 -8.34 -10.76
C VAL A 177 -15.40 -7.48 -9.64
N PHE A 178 -14.38 -6.67 -9.91
CA PHE A 178 -13.73 -5.83 -8.90
C PHE A 178 -13.20 -4.51 -9.47
N ARG A 179 -12.77 -3.61 -8.58
CA ARG A 179 -12.07 -2.37 -8.94
C ARG A 179 -10.61 -2.44 -8.50
N ILE A 180 -9.71 -1.94 -9.35
CA ILE A 180 -8.27 -1.90 -9.03
C ILE A 180 -7.88 -0.61 -8.28
N HIS A 181 -8.76 0.40 -8.22
CA HIS A 181 -8.51 1.70 -7.59
C HIS A 181 -7.25 2.42 -8.08
N MET A 182 -6.84 2.15 -9.30
CA MET A 182 -5.75 2.80 -10.01
C MET A 182 -6.27 3.37 -11.33
N ASP A 183 -5.82 4.56 -11.70
CA ASP A 183 -6.02 5.05 -13.05
C ASP A 183 -5.08 4.36 -14.05
N ARG A 184 -5.17 4.70 -15.35
CA ARG A 184 -4.35 4.05 -16.39
C ARG A 184 -2.86 4.34 -16.25
N GLU A 185 -2.50 5.52 -15.80
CA GLU A 185 -1.11 5.90 -15.56
C GLU A 185 -0.54 5.13 -14.37
N GLU A 186 -1.26 5.13 -13.26
CA GLU A 186 -0.89 4.40 -12.05
C GLU A 186 -0.76 2.89 -12.29
N PHE A 187 -1.66 2.31 -13.09
CA PHE A 187 -1.60 0.88 -13.42
C PHE A 187 -0.43 0.57 -14.35
N ALA A 188 -0.12 1.43 -15.33
CA ALA A 188 1.05 1.29 -16.19
C ALA A 188 2.35 1.34 -15.38
N GLN A 189 2.47 2.30 -14.47
CA GLN A 189 3.60 2.42 -13.55
C GLN A 189 3.73 1.21 -12.62
N TYR A 190 2.60 0.69 -12.11
CA TYR A 190 2.60 -0.54 -11.30
C TYR A 190 3.18 -1.73 -12.06
N LEU A 191 2.86 -1.86 -13.36
CA LEU A 191 3.33 -2.94 -14.23
C LEU A 191 4.72 -2.69 -14.86
N GLY A 192 5.31 -1.50 -14.62
CA GLY A 192 6.63 -1.14 -15.16
C GLY A 192 6.63 -0.90 -16.67
N VAL A 193 5.55 -0.32 -17.21
CA VAL A 193 5.39 -0.01 -18.64
C VAL A 193 4.83 1.40 -18.84
N ASN A 194 4.86 1.91 -20.09
CA ASN A 194 4.20 3.16 -20.41
C ASN A 194 2.68 2.96 -20.61
N ARG A 195 1.92 4.04 -20.41
CA ARG A 195 0.45 4.05 -20.51
C ARG A 195 -0.09 3.60 -21.87
N SER A 196 0.59 3.96 -22.97
CA SER A 196 0.16 3.60 -24.33
C SER A 196 0.26 2.10 -24.57
N SER A 197 1.37 1.47 -24.17
CA SER A 197 1.55 0.01 -24.25
C SER A 197 0.51 -0.73 -23.42
N LEU A 198 0.25 -0.28 -22.19
CA LEU A 198 -0.81 -0.87 -21.35
C LEU A 198 -2.18 -0.75 -22.01
N SER A 199 -2.53 0.45 -22.53
CA SER A 199 -3.84 0.68 -23.13
C SER A 199 -4.07 -0.17 -24.39
N HIS A 200 -3.03 -0.33 -25.21
CA HIS A 200 -3.06 -1.20 -26.38
C HIS A 200 -3.29 -2.65 -25.96
N GLU A 201 -2.45 -3.20 -25.06
CA GLU A 201 -2.57 -4.61 -24.64
C GLU A 201 -3.91 -4.91 -23.97
N LEU A 202 -4.43 -4.02 -23.12
CA LEU A 202 -5.74 -4.18 -22.51
C LEU A 202 -6.86 -4.22 -23.56
N SER A 203 -6.76 -3.44 -24.65
CA SER A 203 -7.74 -3.47 -25.74
C SER A 203 -7.71 -4.80 -26.49
N VAL A 204 -6.52 -5.32 -26.80
CA VAL A 204 -6.34 -6.62 -27.45
C VAL A 204 -6.91 -7.73 -26.56
N MET A 205 -6.53 -7.79 -25.31
CA MET A 205 -6.98 -8.81 -24.36
C MET A 205 -8.50 -8.78 -24.13
N GLN A 206 -9.11 -7.58 -24.19
CA GLN A 206 -10.56 -7.44 -24.09
C GLN A 206 -11.26 -7.93 -25.37
N GLN A 207 -10.70 -7.68 -26.56
CA GLN A 207 -11.21 -8.23 -27.82
C GLN A 207 -11.14 -9.75 -27.86
N GLU A 208 -10.12 -10.35 -27.27
CA GLU A 208 -9.97 -11.79 -27.08
C GLU A 208 -10.92 -12.39 -26.03
N GLY A 209 -11.65 -11.53 -25.30
CA GLY A 209 -12.65 -11.98 -24.32
C GLY A 209 -12.08 -12.41 -22.97
N LEU A 210 -10.80 -12.12 -22.67
CA LEU A 210 -10.16 -12.52 -21.40
C LEU A 210 -10.77 -11.81 -20.19
N PHE A 211 -11.26 -10.60 -20.39
CA PHE A 211 -11.99 -9.80 -19.42
C PHE A 211 -12.77 -8.67 -20.11
N ARG A 212 -13.69 -8.05 -19.38
CA ARG A 212 -14.26 -6.75 -19.73
C ARG A 212 -13.70 -5.70 -18.76
N CYS A 213 -13.36 -4.51 -19.27
CA CYS A 213 -12.93 -3.41 -18.42
C CYS A 213 -13.58 -2.09 -18.79
N LYS A 214 -13.99 -1.32 -17.77
CA LYS A 214 -14.46 0.06 -17.92
C LYS A 214 -13.80 0.91 -16.83
N LYS A 215 -12.87 1.78 -17.24
CA LYS A 215 -11.99 2.55 -16.34
C LYS A 215 -11.18 1.60 -15.44
N ASP A 216 -11.42 1.65 -14.13
CA ASP A 216 -10.77 0.86 -13.08
C ASP A 216 -11.51 -0.42 -12.69
N ARG A 217 -12.70 -0.66 -13.28
CA ARG A 217 -13.52 -1.86 -13.03
C ARG A 217 -13.20 -2.93 -14.05
N PHE A 218 -12.93 -4.13 -13.57
CA PHE A 218 -12.66 -5.34 -14.35
C PHE A 218 -13.69 -6.41 -14.04
N GLU A 219 -14.05 -7.19 -15.06
CA GLU A 219 -14.87 -8.38 -14.99
C GLU A 219 -14.13 -9.49 -15.73
N LEU A 220 -13.57 -10.44 -15.00
CA LEU A 220 -12.77 -11.52 -15.57
C LEU A 220 -13.64 -12.60 -16.18
N ALA A 221 -13.23 -13.08 -17.35
CA ALA A 221 -13.76 -14.32 -17.88
C ALA A 221 -13.37 -15.49 -16.94
N PRO A 222 -14.22 -16.53 -16.84
CA PRO A 222 -13.85 -17.75 -16.12
C PRO A 222 -12.46 -18.22 -16.54
N ALA A 223 -11.63 -18.63 -15.58
CA ALA A 223 -10.36 -19.25 -15.93
C ALA A 223 -10.64 -20.46 -16.85
N PRO A 224 -9.88 -20.65 -17.93
CA PRO A 224 -9.96 -21.92 -18.64
C PRO A 224 -9.75 -23.01 -17.60
N ARG A 225 -10.70 -23.94 -17.50
CA ARG A 225 -10.53 -25.11 -16.62
C ARG A 225 -9.21 -25.72 -17.05
N LYS A 226 -8.23 -25.81 -16.16
CA LYS A 226 -7.11 -26.72 -16.35
C LYS A 226 -7.78 -28.06 -16.59
N ALA A 227 -7.56 -28.64 -17.77
CA ALA A 227 -8.01 -29.99 -18.06
C ALA A 227 -7.53 -30.86 -16.90
N GLU A 228 -8.45 -31.63 -16.33
CA GLU A 228 -8.19 -32.65 -15.32
C GLU A 228 -7.41 -33.84 -15.94
N GLU A 229 -6.46 -33.54 -16.85
CA GLU A 229 -5.72 -34.54 -17.62
C GLU A 229 -4.52 -35.14 -16.86
N ASP A 230 -4.12 -34.56 -15.72
CA ASP A 230 -2.97 -35.11 -14.97
C ASP A 230 -3.36 -36.02 -13.78
N ALA A 231 -4.64 -36.19 -13.47
CA ALA A 231 -5.08 -37.05 -12.37
C ALA A 231 -5.36 -38.51 -12.78
N GLU A 232 -5.57 -38.82 -14.07
CA GLU A 232 -5.80 -40.18 -14.53
C GLU A 232 -4.55 -40.91 -15.07
N ALA A 233 -3.45 -40.17 -15.30
CA ALA A 233 -2.20 -40.79 -15.76
C ALA A 233 -1.32 -41.38 -14.65
N THR A 234 -1.72 -41.26 -13.36
CA THR A 234 -0.97 -41.83 -12.24
C THR A 234 -1.70 -42.98 -11.55
N ALA A 235 -2.76 -43.52 -12.18
CA ALA A 235 -3.56 -44.64 -11.68
C ALA A 235 -3.59 -45.83 -12.66
N GLN A 236 -2.53 -46.03 -13.42
CA GLN A 236 -2.31 -47.30 -14.15
C GLN A 236 -0.91 -47.84 -13.90
#